data_d45e12c6df7576fae4a02c9c328f7ee2
#
_entry.id   d45e12c6df7576fae4a02c9c328f7ee2
#
_cell.length_a   1.000
_cell.length_b   1.000
_cell.length_c   1.000
_cell.angle_alpha   90.00
_cell.angle_beta   90.00
_cell.angle_gamma   90.00
#
_symmetry.space_group_name_H-M   'P 1'
#
loop_
_entity.id
_entity.type
_entity.pdbx_description
1 polymer ?
#
loop_
_entity_poly.entity_id
_entity_poly.type
_entity_poly.pdbx_seq_one_letter_code
_entity_poly.pdbx_strand_id
1 'polypeptide(L)'
;MRSGNLCVRARAIAHAFTVCRGAAPGVTRPFGAGCVPAARRGEAAGETKSGQAIKRETMGKAKKHAGLAVLLAVLLAGCQSGPQRRPQTVIDGFAQGGTYHIVLVGDSTSGGLKGQLDSLLWRVDNSMSLYNPTSRLSRINRGETDTLDRFIANCIRTADTISRESGGRYDITIKPLTAAYGFTGDRPVQQPNVDSLLQFIGYDKIRIDGCRLVKKHPSVQIDLNSIAQGATADYVARWLDSLGWKDYLVEVGGEIFARGHNAKGGLWRVGIDKPIEGNVIPGAQLQVRIGISNRGLATSGKYRKFYTDSLGRKIVHTFDARTGAPVISNLLSATVVARTAAQADAYGTLCMVMGLNESIRFLESRPDLEAYLVWSDDRGNYRTYMTPGMESLVLQ
;
A
#
# COMPACT_ATOMS: atom_id res chain seq x y z
N MET A 1 -43.46 -8.94 25.46
CA MET A 1 -43.72 -7.55 25.06
C MET A 1 -42.42 -6.77 25.06
N ARG A 2 -42.19 -6.02 23.99
CA ARG A 2 -41.05 -5.13 23.67
C ARG A 2 -39.75 -5.80 23.22
N SER A 3 -39.73 -6.00 21.94
CA SER A 3 -38.57 -6.19 21.06
C SER A 3 -37.69 -4.94 21.04
N GLY A 4 -36.41 -5.09 21.40
CA GLY A 4 -35.37 -4.08 21.21
C GLY A 4 -34.49 -4.49 20.00
N ASN A 5 -34.74 -3.87 18.86
CA ASN A 5 -33.88 -4.00 17.68
C ASN A 5 -32.54 -3.32 17.95
N LEU A 6 -31.48 -4.08 18.18
CA LEU A 6 -30.09 -3.59 18.11
C LEU A 6 -29.62 -3.70 16.66
N CYS A 7 -29.78 -2.59 15.94
CA CYS A 7 -29.22 -2.42 14.60
C CYS A 7 -27.69 -2.18 14.76
N VAL A 8 -26.89 -3.23 14.61
CA VAL A 8 -25.43 -3.11 14.52
C VAL A 8 -25.12 -2.56 13.12
N ARG A 9 -24.93 -1.25 13.02
CA ARG A 9 -24.34 -0.61 11.85
C ARG A 9 -22.87 -1.06 11.72
N ALA A 10 -22.61 -1.95 10.81
CA ALA A 10 -21.25 -2.20 10.32
C ALA A 10 -20.76 -0.92 9.61
N ARG A 11 -19.97 -0.11 10.30
CA ARG A 11 -19.21 0.97 9.66
C ARG A 11 -18.05 0.33 8.93
N ALA A 12 -18.10 0.36 7.60
CA ALA A 12 -16.95 0.10 6.75
C ALA A 12 -15.87 1.14 7.10
N ILE A 13 -14.77 0.68 7.68
CA ILE A 13 -13.61 1.52 7.96
C ILE A 13 -12.75 1.50 6.70
N ALA A 14 -12.79 2.59 5.95
CA ALA A 14 -11.89 2.82 4.82
C ALA A 14 -10.46 2.94 5.34
N HIS A 15 -9.54 2.19 4.74
CA HIS A 15 -8.11 2.31 5.00
C HIS A 15 -7.48 3.04 3.81
N ALA A 16 -6.90 4.18 4.06
CA ALA A 16 -6.06 4.89 3.10
C ALA A 16 -4.66 5.08 3.68
N PHE A 17 -3.62 4.75 2.93
CA PHE A 17 -2.26 5.15 3.24
C PHE A 17 -1.98 6.51 2.62
N THR A 18 -1.37 7.41 3.39
CA THR A 18 -1.03 8.74 2.89
C THR A 18 0.38 8.73 2.32
N VAL A 19 0.48 8.90 1.01
CA VAL A 19 1.72 9.38 0.41
C VAL A 19 1.90 10.84 0.83
N CYS A 20 2.95 11.16 1.57
CA CYS A 20 3.20 12.51 2.07
C CYS A 20 3.08 13.56 0.98
N ARG A 21 2.04 14.37 1.00
CA ARG A 21 1.92 15.61 0.21
C ARG A 21 2.83 16.66 0.81
N GLY A 22 3.79 17.15 0.02
CA GLY A 22 4.48 18.40 0.35
C GLY A 22 3.51 19.56 0.16
N ALA A 23 3.24 20.30 1.23
CA ALA A 23 2.42 21.50 1.21
C ALA A 23 3.11 22.59 0.36
N ALA A 24 2.38 23.17 -0.59
CA ALA A 24 2.76 24.41 -1.25
C ALA A 24 2.16 25.59 -0.47
N PRO A 25 2.91 26.70 -0.24
CA PRO A 25 2.35 27.89 0.37
C PRO A 25 1.47 28.64 -0.62
N GLY A 26 0.31 29.10 -0.13
CA GLY A 26 -0.67 29.86 -0.89
C GLY A 26 -0.18 31.24 -1.28
N VAL A 27 -0.52 31.65 -2.50
CA VAL A 27 -0.40 33.03 -2.99
C VAL A 27 -1.81 33.62 -3.05
N THR A 28 -2.02 34.60 -2.18
CA THR A 28 -3.18 35.51 -2.26
C THR A 28 -2.83 36.66 -3.19
N ARG A 29 -3.71 36.93 -4.15
CA ARG A 29 -3.74 38.23 -4.87
C ARG A 29 -4.63 39.21 -4.12
N PRO A 30 -4.35 40.53 -4.28
CA PRO A 30 -5.46 41.36 -4.69
C PRO A 30 -5.14 42.30 -5.87
N PHE A 31 -6.23 42.67 -6.55
CA PHE A 31 -6.37 43.63 -7.63
C PHE A 31 -6.09 45.08 -7.21
N GLY A 32 -5.64 45.89 -8.16
CA GLY A 32 -5.68 47.35 -8.08
C GLY A 32 -5.13 48.04 -9.31
N ALA A 33 -6.02 48.67 -10.07
CA ALA A 33 -5.77 49.41 -11.31
C ALA A 33 -5.23 50.83 -11.06
N GLY A 34 -4.58 51.43 -12.07
CA GLY A 34 -4.49 52.90 -12.16
C GLY A 34 -3.36 53.48 -13.01
N CYS A 35 -3.71 53.76 -14.21
CA CYS A 35 -3.36 54.99 -15.03
C CYS A 35 -1.98 55.62 -15.08
N VAL A 36 -1.56 55.79 -16.32
CA VAL A 36 -0.58 56.73 -16.96
C VAL A 36 -1.11 58.18 -16.84
N PRO A 37 -0.27 59.27 -16.93
CA PRO A 37 0.29 59.73 -18.19
C PRO A 37 1.66 60.49 -18.23
N ALA A 38 2.31 60.40 -19.35
CA ALA A 38 2.92 61.37 -20.26
C ALA A 38 3.72 62.62 -19.81
N ALA A 39 4.91 62.70 -20.42
CA ALA A 39 5.57 63.79 -21.14
C ALA A 39 6.09 65.04 -20.40
N ARG A 40 7.35 65.38 -20.63
CA ARG A 40 7.77 66.56 -21.48
C ARG A 40 9.30 66.70 -21.59
N ARG A 41 9.63 67.24 -22.75
CA ARG A 41 10.93 67.63 -23.29
C ARG A 41 11.61 68.80 -22.53
N GLY A 42 12.94 68.91 -22.72
CA GLY A 42 13.71 70.13 -22.46
C GLY A 42 15.17 69.99 -22.93
N GLU A 43 15.50 70.78 -23.98
CA GLU A 43 16.82 70.94 -24.60
C GLU A 43 17.80 71.68 -23.69
N ALA A 44 19.11 71.52 -23.82
CA ALA A 44 20.07 72.33 -24.51
C ALA A 44 21.52 72.11 -24.09
N ALA A 45 22.35 71.98 -25.07
CA ALA A 45 23.70 72.35 -25.32
C ALA A 45 24.68 72.89 -24.27
N GLY A 46 25.93 72.41 -24.41
CA GLY A 46 27.11 72.93 -23.72
C GLY A 46 28.35 72.08 -24.00
N GLU A 47 29.04 72.35 -25.12
CA GLU A 47 30.39 71.80 -25.39
C GLU A 47 31.43 72.45 -24.50
N THR A 48 32.34 71.62 -23.92
CA THR A 48 33.71 72.11 -23.66
C THR A 48 34.71 70.94 -23.77
N LYS A 49 35.74 71.19 -24.54
CA LYS A 49 36.87 70.34 -24.85
C LYS A 49 37.79 70.21 -23.62
N SER A 50 37.90 69.01 -23.07
CA SER A 50 39.15 68.52 -22.42
C SER A 50 38.95 67.03 -22.08
N GLY A 51 39.65 66.12 -22.74
CA GLY A 51 39.46 64.75 -22.37
C GLY A 51 40.09 63.67 -23.25
N GLN A 52 41.31 63.82 -23.71
CA GLN A 52 41.99 62.72 -24.40
C GLN A 52 42.90 61.84 -23.51
N ALA A 53 43.10 62.19 -22.24
CA ALA A 53 44.00 61.39 -21.35
C ALA A 53 43.32 60.37 -20.44
N ILE A 54 41.99 60.44 -20.24
CA ILE A 54 41.27 59.60 -19.32
C ILE A 54 40.71 58.26 -19.97
N LYS A 55 40.78 58.20 -21.32
CA LYS A 55 40.15 57.09 -22.10
C LYS A 55 40.91 55.76 -22.07
N ARG A 56 42.18 55.70 -21.63
CA ARG A 56 42.95 54.46 -21.64
C ARG A 56 42.90 53.66 -20.30
N GLU A 57 42.68 54.28 -19.19
CA GLU A 57 42.60 53.55 -17.86
C GLU A 57 41.22 52.97 -17.61
N THR A 58 40.14 53.58 -18.08
CA THR A 58 38.78 53.11 -17.90
C THR A 58 38.45 51.89 -18.75
N MET A 59 39.05 51.74 -19.96
CA MET A 59 38.85 50.54 -20.80
C MET A 59 39.47 49.28 -20.27
N GLY A 60 40.56 49.37 -19.49
CA GLY A 60 41.18 48.20 -18.84
C GLY A 60 40.39 47.66 -17.63
N LYS A 61 39.76 48.56 -16.88
CA LYS A 61 38.90 48.20 -15.75
C LYS A 61 37.54 47.65 -16.20
N ALA A 62 36.95 48.22 -17.23
CA ALA A 62 35.66 47.75 -17.81
C ALA A 62 35.76 46.32 -18.39
N LYS A 63 36.88 45.96 -19.05
CA LYS A 63 37.09 44.57 -19.54
C LYS A 63 37.29 43.56 -18.45
N LYS A 64 37.92 43.90 -17.31
CA LYS A 64 38.07 43.00 -16.14
C LYS A 64 36.74 42.76 -15.42
N HIS A 65 35.89 43.79 -15.33
CA HIS A 65 34.55 43.65 -14.70
C HIS A 65 33.56 42.94 -15.61
N ALA A 66 33.64 43.12 -16.96
CA ALA A 66 32.82 42.37 -17.90
C ALA A 66 33.16 40.85 -17.88
N GLY A 67 34.45 40.49 -17.81
CA GLY A 67 34.87 39.10 -17.67
C GLY A 67 34.40 38.46 -16.37
N LEU A 68 34.45 39.20 -15.25
CA LEU A 68 33.98 38.73 -13.94
C LEU A 68 32.46 38.59 -13.88
N ALA A 69 31.72 39.51 -14.51
CA ALA A 69 30.26 39.45 -14.63
C ALA A 69 29.78 38.29 -15.51
N VAL A 70 30.47 37.96 -16.59
CA VAL A 70 30.17 36.79 -17.43
C VAL A 70 30.50 35.48 -16.67
N LEU A 71 31.60 35.42 -15.93
CA LEU A 71 31.95 34.27 -15.11
C LEU A 71 30.91 34.03 -13.98
N LEU A 72 30.46 35.10 -13.34
CA LEU A 72 29.43 35.06 -12.30
C LEU A 72 28.06 34.68 -12.90
N ALA A 73 27.72 35.14 -14.09
CA ALA A 73 26.50 34.76 -14.81
C ALA A 73 26.51 33.28 -15.22
N VAL A 74 27.67 32.74 -15.64
CA VAL A 74 27.82 31.30 -15.96
C VAL A 74 27.74 30.44 -14.69
N LEU A 75 28.29 30.90 -13.56
CA LEU A 75 28.18 30.23 -12.28
C LEU A 75 26.75 30.27 -11.73
N LEU A 76 26.01 31.33 -11.93
CA LEU A 76 24.60 31.43 -11.51
C LEU A 76 23.64 30.66 -12.45
N ALA A 77 23.97 30.52 -13.73
CA ALA A 77 23.20 29.69 -14.66
C ALA A 77 23.38 28.19 -14.41
N GLY A 78 24.50 27.76 -13.80
CA GLY A 78 24.75 26.36 -13.42
C GLY A 78 24.02 25.89 -12.16
N CYS A 79 23.43 26.80 -11.38
CA CYS A 79 22.83 26.45 -10.08
C CYS A 79 21.29 26.32 -10.07
N GLN A 80 20.61 26.30 -11.22
CA GLN A 80 19.13 26.23 -11.26
C GLN A 80 18.55 24.92 -11.79
N SER A 81 19.30 23.85 -11.90
CA SER A 81 18.73 22.54 -12.19
C SER A 81 18.61 21.71 -10.90
N GLY A 82 17.77 22.16 -9.99
CA GLY A 82 17.20 21.23 -9.00
C GLY A 82 16.46 20.11 -9.76
N PRO A 83 16.39 18.87 -9.25
CA PRO A 83 15.77 17.77 -9.95
C PRO A 83 14.33 18.16 -10.33
N GLN A 84 14.12 18.37 -11.64
CA GLN A 84 12.83 18.78 -12.18
C GLN A 84 11.83 17.66 -11.89
N ARG A 85 10.80 17.96 -11.08
CA ARG A 85 9.77 16.99 -10.72
C ARG A 85 9.02 16.56 -11.97
N ARG A 86 9.06 15.26 -12.30
CA ARG A 86 8.32 14.71 -13.42
C ARG A 86 6.81 14.81 -13.18
N PRO A 87 5.98 15.01 -14.24
CA PRO A 87 4.53 15.04 -14.11
C PRO A 87 4.02 13.74 -13.48
N GLN A 88 2.92 13.83 -12.75
CA GLN A 88 2.29 12.67 -12.14
C GLN A 88 0.78 12.77 -12.23
N THR A 89 0.14 11.61 -12.41
CA THR A 89 -1.31 11.44 -12.35
C THR A 89 -1.66 10.61 -11.12
N VAL A 90 -2.70 11.02 -10.40
CA VAL A 90 -3.22 10.30 -9.24
C VAL A 90 -4.63 9.83 -9.55
N ILE A 91 -4.92 8.56 -9.27
CA ILE A 91 -6.24 7.94 -9.46
C ILE A 91 -6.66 7.32 -8.13
N ASP A 92 -7.70 7.87 -7.54
CA ASP A 92 -8.28 7.41 -6.29
C ASP A 92 -9.66 6.79 -6.52
N GLY A 93 -10.06 5.87 -5.63
CA GLY A 93 -11.38 5.29 -5.64
C GLY A 93 -11.61 4.29 -4.52
N PHE A 94 -12.66 3.46 -4.68
CA PHE A 94 -13.06 2.47 -3.70
C PHE A 94 -13.25 1.11 -4.39
N ALA A 95 -12.65 0.07 -3.82
CA ALA A 95 -12.76 -1.31 -4.28
C ALA A 95 -12.51 -2.29 -3.13
N GLN A 96 -13.07 -3.49 -3.19
CA GLN A 96 -12.84 -4.57 -2.22
C GLN A 96 -13.07 -4.18 -0.75
N GLY A 97 -14.07 -3.32 -0.50
CA GLY A 97 -14.39 -2.85 0.84
C GLY A 97 -13.42 -1.81 1.42
N GLY A 98 -12.45 -1.32 0.63
CA GLY A 98 -11.47 -0.31 1.00
C GLY A 98 -11.24 0.72 -0.12
N THR A 99 -10.31 1.64 0.14
CA THR A 99 -9.86 2.61 -0.86
C THR A 99 -8.76 2.02 -1.74
N TYR A 100 -8.56 2.59 -2.92
CA TYR A 100 -7.34 2.43 -3.68
C TYR A 100 -6.73 3.79 -4.02
N HIS A 101 -5.40 3.84 -4.10
CA HIS A 101 -4.62 5.02 -4.44
C HIS A 101 -3.51 4.63 -5.42
N ILE A 102 -3.54 5.20 -6.62
CA ILE A 102 -2.57 4.89 -7.67
C ILE A 102 -1.89 6.17 -8.11
N VAL A 103 -0.56 6.16 -8.11
CA VAL A 103 0.27 7.26 -8.58
C VAL A 103 1.06 6.79 -9.79
N LEU A 104 0.89 7.47 -10.91
CA LEU A 104 1.61 7.25 -12.16
C LEU A 104 2.57 8.42 -12.41
N VAL A 105 3.82 8.15 -12.77
CA VAL A 105 4.82 9.18 -13.07
C VAL A 105 5.16 9.13 -14.56
N GLY A 106 4.94 10.23 -15.24
CA GLY A 106 5.10 10.39 -16.68
C GLY A 106 3.95 11.16 -17.30
N ASP A 107 4.08 11.47 -18.59
CA ASP A 107 3.01 12.15 -19.35
C ASP A 107 1.92 11.13 -19.69
N SER A 108 0.73 11.34 -19.13
CA SER A 108 -0.46 10.54 -19.46
C SER A 108 -1.29 11.29 -20.51
N THR A 109 -1.35 10.74 -21.70
CA THR A 109 -2.27 11.20 -22.76
C THR A 109 -3.52 10.33 -22.83
N SER A 110 -3.61 9.23 -22.07
CA SER A 110 -4.70 8.27 -22.17
C SER A 110 -5.91 8.70 -21.34
N GLY A 111 -6.86 9.33 -22.00
CA GLY A 111 -8.22 9.45 -21.47
C GLY A 111 -8.81 8.06 -21.18
N GLY A 112 -9.59 7.94 -20.08
CA GLY A 112 -10.29 6.70 -19.77
C GLY A 112 -9.56 5.68 -18.88
N LEU A 113 -8.33 5.97 -18.41
CA LEU A 113 -7.59 5.07 -17.49
C LEU A 113 -8.42 4.68 -16.27
N LYS A 114 -9.11 5.65 -15.64
CA LYS A 114 -9.94 5.33 -14.47
C LYS A 114 -11.03 4.33 -14.79
N GLY A 115 -11.75 4.48 -15.90
CA GLY A 115 -12.82 3.54 -16.30
C GLY A 115 -12.28 2.13 -16.59
N GLN A 116 -11.11 2.01 -17.20
CA GLN A 116 -10.44 0.73 -17.44
C GLN A 116 -9.99 0.08 -16.12
N LEU A 117 -9.44 0.87 -15.20
CA LEU A 117 -9.05 0.43 -13.87
C LEU A 117 -10.27 -0.06 -13.07
N ASP A 118 -11.34 0.74 -13.02
CA ASP A 118 -12.58 0.37 -12.32
C ASP A 118 -13.16 -0.94 -12.91
N SER A 119 -13.08 -1.13 -14.23
CA SER A 119 -13.48 -2.37 -14.89
C SER A 119 -12.59 -3.57 -14.52
N LEU A 120 -11.30 -3.35 -14.32
CA LEU A 120 -10.39 -4.39 -13.84
C LEU A 120 -10.71 -4.76 -12.38
N LEU A 121 -10.84 -3.78 -11.51
CA LEU A 121 -11.17 -3.97 -10.08
C LEU A 121 -12.52 -4.67 -9.90
N TRP A 122 -13.53 -4.29 -10.70
CA TRP A 122 -14.82 -4.97 -10.74
C TRP A 122 -14.69 -6.45 -11.12
N ARG A 123 -13.87 -6.79 -12.13
CA ARG A 123 -13.63 -8.20 -12.51
C ARG A 123 -12.94 -8.98 -11.41
N VAL A 124 -11.98 -8.37 -10.71
CA VAL A 124 -11.29 -8.98 -9.58
C VAL A 124 -12.27 -9.25 -8.43
N ASP A 125 -13.13 -8.27 -8.11
CA ASP A 125 -14.15 -8.42 -7.05
C ASP A 125 -15.16 -9.52 -7.39
N ASN A 126 -15.68 -9.56 -8.61
CA ASN A 126 -16.58 -10.63 -9.07
C ASN A 126 -15.90 -12.01 -9.14
N SER A 127 -14.58 -12.06 -9.12
CA SER A 127 -13.83 -13.31 -9.01
C SER A 127 -13.63 -13.73 -7.54
N MET A 128 -13.01 -12.88 -6.72
CA MET A 128 -12.39 -13.27 -5.46
C MET A 128 -13.18 -12.88 -4.19
N SER A 129 -14.24 -12.06 -4.30
CA SER A 129 -14.97 -11.59 -3.13
C SER A 129 -15.73 -12.72 -2.42
N LEU A 130 -15.60 -12.81 -1.09
CA LEU A 130 -16.42 -13.67 -0.23
C LEU A 130 -17.75 -13.01 0.14
N TYR A 131 -17.84 -11.69 -0.02
CA TYR A 131 -19.00 -10.87 0.37
C TYR A 131 -20.00 -10.70 -0.80
N ASN A 132 -19.55 -10.93 -2.04
CA ASN A 132 -20.40 -10.97 -3.21
C ASN A 132 -20.89 -12.40 -3.43
N PRO A 133 -22.20 -12.70 -3.22
CA PRO A 133 -22.72 -14.07 -3.33
C PRO A 133 -22.65 -14.62 -4.77
N THR A 134 -22.55 -13.75 -5.77
CA THR A 134 -22.44 -14.14 -7.18
C THR A 134 -21.00 -14.25 -7.67
N SER A 135 -20.03 -13.91 -6.85
CA SER A 135 -18.61 -14.05 -7.20
C SER A 135 -18.26 -15.51 -7.52
N ARG A 136 -17.24 -15.69 -8.34
CA ARG A 136 -16.75 -17.04 -8.66
C ARG A 136 -16.31 -17.80 -7.42
N LEU A 137 -15.56 -17.17 -6.50
CA LEU A 137 -15.12 -17.79 -5.25
C LEU A 137 -16.30 -18.22 -4.38
N SER A 138 -17.32 -17.38 -4.22
CA SER A 138 -18.52 -17.72 -3.45
C SER A 138 -19.24 -18.91 -4.06
N ARG A 139 -19.37 -18.99 -5.38
CA ARG A 139 -19.95 -20.12 -6.10
C ARG A 139 -19.12 -21.39 -5.97
N ILE A 140 -17.78 -21.29 -6.03
CA ILE A 140 -16.86 -22.41 -5.76
C ILE A 140 -17.05 -22.95 -4.33
N ASN A 141 -17.18 -22.05 -3.37
CA ASN A 141 -17.37 -22.43 -1.97
C ASN A 141 -18.71 -23.15 -1.73
N ARG A 142 -19.75 -22.80 -2.47
CA ARG A 142 -21.05 -23.49 -2.43
C ARG A 142 -21.13 -24.74 -3.32
N GLY A 143 -20.07 -25.05 -4.07
CA GLY A 143 -20.05 -26.22 -4.96
C GLY A 143 -20.84 -26.04 -6.28
N GLU A 144 -21.23 -24.81 -6.63
CA GLU A 144 -21.95 -24.51 -7.87
C GLU A 144 -21.05 -24.54 -9.11
N THR A 145 -19.74 -24.42 -8.92
CA THR A 145 -18.72 -24.51 -9.96
C THR A 145 -17.39 -24.92 -9.34
N ASP A 146 -16.52 -25.51 -10.14
CA ASP A 146 -15.12 -25.79 -9.80
C ASP A 146 -14.14 -25.05 -10.71
N THR A 147 -14.66 -24.28 -11.68
CA THR A 147 -13.85 -23.59 -12.68
C THR A 147 -13.15 -22.38 -12.06
N LEU A 148 -11.83 -22.41 -12.14
CA LEU A 148 -10.96 -21.31 -11.72
C LEU A 148 -10.74 -20.32 -12.85
N ASP A 149 -10.73 -19.05 -12.52
CA ASP A 149 -10.10 -18.03 -13.36
C ASP A 149 -8.67 -17.74 -12.90
N ARG A 150 -7.96 -16.91 -13.68
CA ARG A 150 -6.57 -16.56 -13.39
C ARG A 150 -6.38 -15.88 -12.02
N PHE A 151 -7.40 -15.15 -11.54
CA PHE A 151 -7.30 -14.39 -10.29
C PHE A 151 -7.25 -15.35 -9.08
N ILE A 152 -8.21 -16.23 -8.98
CA ILE A 152 -8.27 -17.25 -7.92
C ILE A 152 -7.11 -18.23 -8.05
N ALA A 153 -6.82 -18.72 -9.27
CA ALA A 153 -5.75 -19.70 -9.48
C ALA A 153 -4.37 -19.18 -9.03
N ASN A 154 -4.04 -17.92 -9.29
CA ASN A 154 -2.77 -17.33 -8.85
C ASN A 154 -2.70 -17.17 -7.32
N CYS A 155 -3.79 -16.77 -6.68
CA CYS A 155 -3.86 -16.71 -5.23
C CYS A 155 -3.65 -18.09 -4.60
N ILE A 156 -4.30 -19.14 -5.14
CA ILE A 156 -4.14 -20.52 -4.65
C ILE A 156 -2.69 -20.98 -4.79
N ARG A 157 -2.03 -20.72 -5.93
CA ARG A 157 -0.61 -21.12 -6.13
C ARG A 157 0.33 -20.41 -5.17
N THR A 158 0.13 -19.11 -4.96
CA THR A 158 0.94 -18.34 -3.99
C THR A 158 0.69 -18.85 -2.57
N ALA A 159 -0.57 -19.07 -2.21
CA ALA A 159 -0.95 -19.59 -0.90
C ALA A 159 -0.41 -21.00 -0.65
N ASP A 160 -0.45 -21.91 -1.63
CA ASP A 160 0.08 -23.28 -1.53
C ASP A 160 1.57 -23.28 -1.19
N THR A 161 2.35 -22.39 -1.83
CA THR A 161 3.77 -22.23 -1.51
C THR A 161 3.96 -21.84 -0.04
N ILE A 162 3.26 -20.81 0.42
CA ILE A 162 3.38 -20.29 1.80
C ILE A 162 2.84 -21.29 2.82
N SER A 163 1.79 -22.01 2.49
CA SER A 163 1.25 -23.08 3.34
C SER A 163 2.26 -24.19 3.57
N ARG A 164 2.96 -24.62 2.51
CA ARG A 164 4.04 -25.63 2.61
C ARG A 164 5.21 -25.14 3.44
N GLU A 165 5.68 -23.91 3.20
CA GLU A 165 6.78 -23.30 3.94
C GLU A 165 6.47 -23.11 5.42
N SER A 166 5.21 -22.88 5.78
CA SER A 166 4.75 -22.69 7.16
C SER A 166 4.31 -23.98 7.87
N GLY A 167 4.40 -25.14 7.19
CA GLY A 167 3.88 -26.40 7.71
C GLY A 167 2.37 -26.38 7.96
N GLY A 168 1.61 -25.64 7.12
CA GLY A 168 0.16 -25.55 7.17
C GLY A 168 -0.40 -24.57 8.21
N ARG A 169 0.42 -23.71 8.80
CA ARG A 169 -0.07 -22.65 9.71
C ARG A 169 -0.85 -21.57 8.98
N TYR A 170 -0.32 -21.12 7.84
CA TYR A 170 -1.05 -20.31 6.89
C TYR A 170 -1.81 -21.23 5.94
N ASP A 171 -3.11 -21.03 5.83
CA ASP A 171 -3.94 -21.88 4.97
C ASP A 171 -5.20 -21.15 4.52
N ILE A 172 -5.40 -21.05 3.24
CA ILE A 172 -6.58 -20.40 2.66
C ILE A 172 -7.83 -21.25 2.73
N THR A 173 -7.74 -22.54 3.12
CA THR A 173 -8.94 -23.38 3.36
C THR A 173 -9.59 -23.09 4.72
N ILE A 174 -9.15 -22.04 5.41
CA ILE A 174 -9.58 -21.61 6.74
C ILE A 174 -11.05 -21.13 6.83
N LYS A 175 -11.76 -20.96 5.69
CA LYS A 175 -13.10 -20.37 5.66
C LYS A 175 -14.11 -21.02 6.63
N PRO A 176 -14.14 -22.33 6.85
CA PRO A 176 -15.05 -22.92 7.84
C PRO A 176 -14.88 -22.33 9.25
N LEU A 177 -13.64 -22.01 9.67
CA LEU A 177 -13.38 -21.34 10.94
C LEU A 177 -13.75 -19.86 10.90
N THR A 178 -13.27 -19.12 9.90
CA THR A 178 -13.56 -17.66 9.81
C THR A 178 -15.07 -17.40 9.72
N ALA A 179 -15.84 -18.28 9.08
CA ALA A 179 -17.29 -18.24 9.05
C ALA A 179 -17.91 -18.55 10.44
N ALA A 180 -17.48 -19.64 11.10
CA ALA A 180 -18.01 -20.04 12.39
C ALA A 180 -17.77 -18.96 13.46
N TYR A 181 -16.66 -18.24 13.38
CA TYR A 181 -16.36 -17.10 14.26
C TYR A 181 -16.92 -15.75 13.74
N GLY A 182 -17.68 -15.72 12.64
CA GLY A 182 -18.38 -14.53 12.13
C GLY A 182 -17.53 -13.50 11.39
N PHE A 183 -16.30 -13.86 10.96
CA PHE A 183 -15.40 -12.91 10.27
C PHE A 183 -15.64 -12.79 8.77
N THR A 184 -16.46 -13.64 8.18
CA THR A 184 -16.80 -13.63 6.74
C THR A 184 -18.24 -13.19 6.44
N GLY A 185 -18.85 -12.43 7.38
CA GLY A 185 -20.21 -11.93 7.24
C GLY A 185 -21.30 -12.90 7.74
N ASP A 186 -20.93 -14.12 8.13
CA ASP A 186 -21.82 -15.08 8.73
C ASP A 186 -22.12 -14.70 10.21
N ARG A 187 -23.20 -15.24 10.76
CA ARG A 187 -23.47 -15.08 12.21
C ARG A 187 -22.51 -15.98 12.99
N PRO A 188 -21.81 -15.44 14.02
CA PRO A 188 -20.91 -16.27 14.82
C PRO A 188 -21.67 -17.37 15.55
N VAL A 189 -21.10 -18.57 15.57
CA VAL A 189 -21.54 -19.68 16.41
C VAL A 189 -21.01 -19.46 17.81
N GLN A 190 -21.86 -19.57 18.86
CA GLN A 190 -21.43 -19.28 20.23
C GLN A 190 -20.27 -20.18 20.71
N GLN A 191 -20.28 -21.43 20.31
CA GLN A 191 -19.22 -22.42 20.62
C GLN A 191 -19.00 -23.31 19.40
N PRO A 192 -18.18 -22.91 18.43
CA PRO A 192 -17.94 -23.74 17.25
C PRO A 192 -17.21 -25.02 17.65
N ASN A 193 -17.66 -26.14 17.09
CA ASN A 193 -16.93 -27.40 17.22
C ASN A 193 -15.71 -27.38 16.29
N VAL A 194 -14.58 -26.95 16.83
CA VAL A 194 -13.33 -26.74 16.08
C VAL A 194 -12.85 -28.05 15.45
N ASP A 195 -12.92 -29.19 16.18
CA ASP A 195 -12.45 -30.46 15.67
C ASP A 195 -13.24 -30.93 14.45
N SER A 196 -14.54 -30.68 14.43
CA SER A 196 -15.38 -30.97 13.27
C SER A 196 -15.04 -30.06 12.08
N LEU A 197 -14.64 -28.81 12.31
CA LEU A 197 -14.27 -27.87 11.25
C LEU A 197 -12.88 -28.20 10.68
N LEU A 198 -11.92 -28.61 11.50
CA LEU A 198 -10.57 -28.97 11.08
C LEU A 198 -10.52 -30.11 10.06
N GLN A 199 -11.55 -30.98 10.03
CA GLN A 199 -11.66 -32.03 9.02
C GLN A 199 -11.71 -31.46 7.59
N PHE A 200 -12.12 -30.20 7.41
CA PHE A 200 -12.27 -29.53 6.11
C PHE A 200 -11.18 -28.48 5.86
N ILE A 201 -10.21 -28.34 6.75
CA ILE A 201 -9.11 -27.37 6.66
C ILE A 201 -7.81 -28.13 6.39
N GLY A 202 -7.04 -27.65 5.43
CA GLY A 202 -5.75 -28.21 5.03
C GLY A 202 -5.45 -27.89 3.57
N TYR A 203 -4.34 -27.22 3.30
CA TYR A 203 -3.90 -26.86 1.94
C TYR A 203 -3.75 -28.07 1.02
N ASP A 204 -3.46 -29.25 1.58
CA ASP A 204 -3.38 -30.53 0.88
C ASP A 204 -4.77 -31.06 0.45
N LYS A 205 -5.86 -30.47 0.94
CA LYS A 205 -7.25 -30.87 0.62
C LYS A 205 -7.77 -30.21 -0.65
N ILE A 206 -6.97 -29.35 -1.26
CA ILE A 206 -7.26 -28.72 -2.56
C ILE A 206 -6.10 -28.92 -3.54
N ARG A 207 -6.40 -29.01 -4.82
CA ARG A 207 -5.40 -28.94 -5.88
C ARG A 207 -5.99 -28.29 -7.13
N ILE A 208 -5.13 -27.67 -7.91
CA ILE A 208 -5.49 -27.17 -9.25
C ILE A 208 -5.23 -28.28 -10.26
N ASP A 209 -6.22 -28.55 -11.08
CA ASP A 209 -6.14 -29.49 -12.21
C ASP A 209 -6.61 -28.76 -13.47
N GLY A 210 -5.65 -28.36 -14.31
CA GLY A 210 -5.93 -27.46 -15.43
C GLY A 210 -6.54 -26.14 -14.96
N CYS A 211 -7.79 -25.90 -15.33
CA CYS A 211 -8.56 -24.72 -14.90
C CYS A 211 -9.62 -25.05 -13.82
N ARG A 212 -9.49 -26.19 -13.15
CA ARG A 212 -10.48 -26.66 -12.16
C ARG A 212 -9.86 -26.75 -10.77
N LEU A 213 -10.67 -26.46 -9.76
CA LEU A 213 -10.35 -26.73 -8.35
C LEU A 213 -10.88 -28.12 -7.98
N VAL A 214 -9.98 -29.02 -7.64
CA VAL A 214 -10.34 -30.33 -7.07
C VAL A 214 -10.24 -30.23 -5.56
N LYS A 215 -11.33 -30.57 -4.87
CA LYS A 215 -11.43 -30.63 -3.40
C LYS A 215 -11.50 -32.08 -2.95
N LYS A 216 -10.79 -32.45 -1.88
CA LYS A 216 -10.92 -33.81 -1.27
C LYS A 216 -12.28 -34.04 -0.63
N HIS A 217 -12.98 -32.96 -0.22
CA HIS A 217 -14.34 -33.01 0.34
C HIS A 217 -15.13 -31.76 -0.08
N PRO A 218 -16.44 -31.87 -0.36
CA PRO A 218 -17.27 -30.72 -0.76
C PRO A 218 -17.30 -29.57 0.23
N SER A 219 -17.21 -29.87 1.53
CA SER A 219 -17.19 -28.88 2.62
C SER A 219 -15.88 -28.09 2.75
N VAL A 220 -14.83 -28.43 1.98
CA VAL A 220 -13.62 -27.60 1.91
C VAL A 220 -13.99 -26.27 1.24
N GLN A 221 -13.70 -25.16 1.92
CA GLN A 221 -14.01 -23.81 1.47
C GLN A 221 -12.80 -22.90 1.58
N ILE A 222 -12.66 -21.96 0.65
CA ILE A 222 -11.51 -21.08 0.53
C ILE A 222 -11.86 -19.67 1.04
N ASP A 223 -10.94 -19.09 1.81
CA ASP A 223 -10.90 -17.68 2.20
C ASP A 223 -9.64 -17.03 1.64
N LEU A 224 -9.79 -16.02 0.78
CA LEU A 224 -8.69 -15.29 0.17
C LEU A 224 -8.44 -13.92 0.84
N ASN A 225 -9.10 -13.58 1.95
CA ASN A 225 -8.96 -12.27 2.59
C ASN A 225 -7.53 -11.93 3.04
N SER A 226 -6.67 -12.94 3.20
CA SER A 226 -5.26 -12.78 3.60
C SER A 226 -4.28 -12.61 2.44
N ILE A 227 -4.78 -12.48 1.20
CA ILE A 227 -3.94 -12.41 -0.01
C ILE A 227 -4.60 -11.61 -1.15
N ALA A 228 -5.92 -11.41 -1.09
CA ALA A 228 -6.67 -10.88 -2.22
C ALA A 228 -6.35 -9.41 -2.53
N GLN A 229 -6.14 -8.57 -1.52
CA GLN A 229 -5.82 -7.16 -1.72
C GLN A 229 -4.42 -6.99 -2.29
N GLY A 230 -3.43 -7.72 -1.76
CA GLY A 230 -2.09 -7.76 -2.34
C GLY A 230 -2.07 -8.29 -3.77
N ALA A 231 -2.81 -9.37 -4.05
CA ALA A 231 -2.94 -9.88 -5.41
C ALA A 231 -3.61 -8.87 -6.35
N THR A 232 -4.55 -8.08 -5.87
CA THR A 232 -5.20 -7.03 -6.66
C THR A 232 -4.22 -5.92 -7.01
N ALA A 233 -3.40 -5.47 -6.07
CA ALA A 233 -2.33 -4.51 -6.35
C ALA A 233 -1.38 -5.03 -7.44
N ASP A 234 -1.01 -6.32 -7.38
CA ASP A 234 -0.19 -6.97 -8.42
C ASP A 234 -0.90 -7.07 -9.77
N TYR A 235 -2.24 -7.26 -9.81
CA TYR A 235 -3.00 -7.28 -11.07
C TYR A 235 -3.07 -5.90 -11.71
N VAL A 236 -3.27 -4.86 -10.92
CA VAL A 236 -3.23 -3.47 -11.38
C VAL A 236 -1.83 -3.13 -11.88
N ALA A 237 -0.78 -3.53 -11.16
CA ALA A 237 0.60 -3.33 -11.57
C ALA A 237 0.89 -3.97 -12.94
N ARG A 238 0.52 -5.24 -13.15
CA ARG A 238 0.67 -5.92 -14.45
C ARG A 238 -0.13 -5.27 -15.57
N TRP A 239 -1.34 -4.74 -15.26
CA TRP A 239 -2.11 -4.00 -16.23
C TRP A 239 -1.41 -2.69 -16.61
N LEU A 240 -0.87 -1.94 -15.66
CA LEU A 240 -0.08 -0.74 -15.93
C LEU A 240 1.17 -1.06 -16.75
N ASP A 241 1.86 -2.17 -16.47
CA ASP A 241 2.98 -2.67 -17.27
C ASP A 241 2.60 -2.90 -18.73
N SER A 242 1.42 -3.50 -18.97
CA SER A 242 0.90 -3.77 -20.31
C SER A 242 0.55 -2.49 -21.10
N LEU A 243 0.31 -1.39 -20.39
CA LEU A 243 0.12 -0.06 -20.96
C LEU A 243 1.43 0.72 -21.13
N GLY A 244 2.57 0.12 -20.75
CA GLY A 244 3.90 0.70 -20.91
C GLY A 244 4.38 1.59 -19.76
N TRP A 245 3.60 1.72 -18.65
CA TRP A 245 4.04 2.47 -17.48
C TRP A 245 5.26 1.83 -16.82
N LYS A 246 6.22 2.66 -16.40
CA LYS A 246 7.49 2.22 -15.80
C LYS A 246 7.65 2.67 -14.35
N ASP A 247 7.01 3.79 -13.99
CA ASP A 247 7.15 4.45 -12.70
C ASP A 247 5.76 4.66 -12.10
N TYR A 248 5.39 3.82 -11.14
CA TYR A 248 4.09 3.88 -10.49
C TYR A 248 4.10 3.28 -9.09
N LEU A 249 3.14 3.72 -8.28
CA LEU A 249 2.75 3.10 -7.02
C LEU A 249 1.27 2.74 -7.09
N VAL A 250 0.96 1.51 -6.75
CA VAL A 250 -0.42 0.98 -6.63
C VAL A 250 -0.65 0.64 -5.17
N GLU A 251 -1.67 1.19 -4.57
CA GLU A 251 -2.16 0.82 -3.24
C GLU A 251 -3.62 0.38 -3.35
N VAL A 252 -3.97 -0.76 -2.77
CA VAL A 252 -5.33 -1.30 -2.69
C VAL A 252 -5.58 -1.83 -1.29
N GLY A 253 -6.44 -1.15 -0.53
CA GLY A 253 -6.81 -1.56 0.82
C GLY A 253 -5.69 -1.49 1.87
N GLY A 254 -4.56 -0.92 1.50
CA GLY A 254 -3.34 -0.84 2.31
C GLY A 254 -2.18 -1.66 1.78
N GLU A 255 -2.42 -2.58 0.88
CA GLU A 255 -1.42 -3.40 0.22
C GLU A 255 -0.86 -2.66 -0.99
N ILE A 256 0.47 -2.59 -1.07
CA ILE A 256 1.18 -1.74 -2.03
C ILE A 256 2.04 -2.58 -2.97
N PHE A 257 2.02 -2.22 -4.25
CA PHE A 257 3.10 -2.56 -5.18
C PHE A 257 3.69 -1.27 -5.77
N ALA A 258 5.01 -1.13 -5.70
CA ALA A 258 5.72 0.01 -6.26
C ALA A 258 6.68 -0.43 -7.36
N ARG A 259 6.71 0.32 -8.47
CA ARG A 259 7.64 0.10 -9.58
C ARG A 259 8.39 1.38 -9.93
N GLY A 260 9.69 1.23 -10.27
CA GLY A 260 10.54 2.32 -10.72
C GLY A 260 10.70 3.41 -9.65
N HIS A 261 10.57 4.69 -10.04
CA HIS A 261 10.91 5.83 -9.21
C HIS A 261 9.75 6.81 -9.07
N ASN A 262 9.71 7.52 -7.95
CA ASN A 262 8.74 8.60 -7.74
C ASN A 262 9.05 9.83 -8.63
N ALA A 263 8.17 10.81 -8.63
CA ALA A 263 8.30 12.01 -9.48
C ALA A 263 9.58 12.84 -9.23
N LYS A 264 10.31 12.60 -8.13
CA LYS A 264 11.60 13.23 -7.83
C LYS A 264 12.80 12.37 -8.25
N GLY A 265 12.57 11.20 -8.87
CA GLY A 265 13.62 10.26 -9.28
C GLY A 265 14.16 9.36 -8.17
N GLY A 266 13.59 9.40 -6.96
CA GLY A 266 13.99 8.55 -5.82
C GLY A 266 13.05 7.37 -5.62
N LEU A 267 13.30 6.57 -4.57
CA LEU A 267 12.43 5.47 -4.15
C LEU A 267 11.03 5.98 -3.79
N TRP A 268 10.03 5.13 -3.95
CA TRP A 268 8.68 5.38 -3.46
C TRP A 268 8.69 5.38 -1.94
N ARG A 269 8.09 6.43 -1.34
CA ARG A 269 8.07 6.63 0.10
C ARG A 269 6.77 6.12 0.68
N VAL A 270 6.85 5.14 1.54
CA VAL A 270 5.69 4.52 2.21
C VAL A 270 5.82 4.69 3.71
N GLY A 271 4.72 5.09 4.37
CA GLY A 271 4.64 5.16 5.82
C GLY A 271 4.11 3.85 6.41
N ILE A 272 4.69 3.40 7.52
CA ILE A 272 4.16 2.31 8.34
C ILE A 272 3.50 2.95 9.57
N ASP A 273 2.22 2.70 9.75
CA ASP A 273 1.43 3.25 10.85
C ASP A 273 1.73 2.58 12.19
N LYS A 274 1.60 3.35 13.27
CA LYS A 274 1.62 2.80 14.64
C LYS A 274 0.40 1.91 14.87
N PRO A 275 0.58 0.66 15.38
CA PRO A 275 -0.53 -0.26 15.63
C PRO A 275 -1.25 0.04 16.94
N ILE A 276 -1.78 1.25 17.10
CA ILE A 276 -2.54 1.70 18.28
C ILE A 276 -4.04 1.70 18.00
N GLU A 277 -4.83 1.35 19.02
CA GLU A 277 -6.28 1.42 18.92
C GLU A 277 -6.71 2.88 18.67
N GLY A 278 -7.64 3.07 17.72
CA GLY A 278 -8.10 4.41 17.33
C GLY A 278 -7.27 5.11 16.25
N ASN A 279 -6.13 4.56 15.82
CA ASN A 279 -5.41 5.04 14.63
C ASN A 279 -6.13 4.55 13.36
N VAL A 280 -7.27 5.18 13.07
CA VAL A 280 -8.14 4.82 11.93
C VAL A 280 -7.89 5.67 10.68
N ILE A 281 -7.08 6.73 10.82
CA ILE A 281 -6.70 7.62 9.71
C ILE A 281 -5.28 7.23 9.29
N PRO A 282 -5.11 6.63 8.13
CA PRO A 282 -3.80 6.21 7.63
C PRO A 282 -2.85 7.39 7.48
N GLY A 283 -1.60 7.16 7.89
CA GLY A 283 -0.56 8.19 7.88
C GLY A 283 -0.67 9.24 8.98
N ALA A 284 -1.72 9.23 9.82
CA ALA A 284 -1.88 10.19 10.91
C ALA A 284 -0.82 9.99 12.00
N GLN A 285 -0.47 8.74 12.28
CA GLN A 285 0.55 8.39 13.28
C GLN A 285 1.51 7.35 12.70
N LEU A 286 2.56 7.83 12.05
CA LEU A 286 3.58 6.96 11.47
C LEU A 286 4.56 6.44 12.53
N GLN A 287 4.91 5.18 12.42
CA GLN A 287 5.98 4.54 13.15
C GLN A 287 7.33 4.78 12.46
N VAL A 288 7.37 4.55 11.15
CA VAL A 288 8.57 4.68 10.33
C VAL A 288 8.19 4.98 8.88
N ARG A 289 9.11 5.56 8.10
CA ARG A 289 9.00 5.71 6.65
C ARG A 289 10.06 4.86 5.98
N ILE A 290 9.67 4.15 4.93
CA ILE A 290 10.59 3.34 4.13
C ILE A 290 10.54 3.72 2.66
N GLY A 291 11.61 3.41 1.94
CA GLY A 291 11.72 3.57 0.49
C GLY A 291 11.68 2.22 -0.20
N ILE A 292 10.77 2.03 -1.16
CA ILE A 292 10.64 0.79 -1.93
C ILE A 292 10.62 1.06 -3.42
N SER A 293 11.06 0.07 -4.22
CA SER A 293 10.96 0.02 -5.67
C SER A 293 10.95 -1.43 -6.15
N ASN A 294 10.14 -1.75 -7.14
CA ASN A 294 9.99 -3.08 -7.74
C ASN A 294 9.66 -4.18 -6.71
N ARG A 295 8.93 -3.83 -5.66
CA ARG A 295 8.54 -4.72 -4.56
C ARG A 295 7.11 -4.46 -4.12
N GLY A 296 6.53 -5.50 -3.52
CA GLY A 296 5.27 -5.42 -2.78
C GLY A 296 5.51 -5.14 -1.30
N LEU A 297 4.54 -4.50 -0.66
CA LEU A 297 4.49 -4.25 0.79
C LEU A 297 3.06 -4.46 1.27
N ALA A 298 2.91 -5.11 2.43
CA ALA A 298 1.64 -5.21 3.13
C ALA A 298 1.84 -5.17 4.65
N THR A 299 0.80 -4.76 5.36
CA THR A 299 0.81 -4.73 6.82
C THR A 299 -0.39 -5.46 7.40
N SER A 300 -0.15 -6.59 8.04
CA SER A 300 -1.14 -7.31 8.85
C SER A 300 -1.11 -6.86 10.30
N GLY A 301 -2.28 -6.77 10.94
CA GLY A 301 -2.36 -6.35 12.34
C GLY A 301 -3.65 -6.78 13.01
N LYS A 302 -3.58 -7.10 14.31
CA LYS A 302 -4.72 -7.57 15.11
C LYS A 302 -5.55 -6.47 15.74
N TYR A 303 -5.13 -5.22 15.63
CA TYR A 303 -5.84 -4.05 16.20
C TYR A 303 -7.03 -3.60 15.35
N ARG A 304 -7.17 -4.11 14.12
CA ARG A 304 -8.17 -3.67 13.14
C ARG A 304 -9.47 -4.47 13.18
N LYS A 305 -9.40 -5.82 13.34
CA LYS A 305 -10.57 -6.71 13.31
C LYS A 305 -10.55 -7.66 14.51
N PHE A 306 -11.36 -7.38 15.49
CA PHE A 306 -11.60 -8.23 16.65
C PHE A 306 -13.00 -7.96 17.20
N TYR A 307 -13.51 -8.86 18.00
CA TYR A 307 -14.66 -8.61 18.86
C TYR A 307 -14.39 -9.24 20.25
N THR A 308 -15.14 -8.78 21.23
CA THR A 308 -15.12 -9.36 22.57
C THR A 308 -16.31 -10.29 22.70
N ASP A 309 -16.08 -11.56 23.05
CA ASP A 309 -17.14 -12.55 23.25
C ASP A 309 -17.89 -12.32 24.56
N SER A 310 -18.94 -13.13 24.82
CA SER A 310 -19.77 -13.05 26.03
C SER A 310 -19.00 -13.34 27.34
N LEU A 311 -17.80 -13.91 27.24
CA LEU A 311 -16.90 -14.22 28.35
C LEU A 311 -15.80 -13.15 28.53
N GLY A 312 -15.88 -12.03 27.80
CA GLY A 312 -14.88 -10.96 27.85
C GLY A 312 -13.58 -11.26 27.10
N ARG A 313 -13.50 -12.34 26.34
CA ARG A 313 -12.29 -12.73 25.62
C ARG A 313 -12.23 -11.99 24.28
N LYS A 314 -11.06 -11.41 23.97
CA LYS A 314 -10.79 -10.77 22.67
C LYS A 314 -10.56 -11.85 21.61
N ILE A 315 -11.50 -12.00 20.69
CA ILE A 315 -11.41 -12.93 19.56
C ILE A 315 -10.91 -12.15 18.35
N VAL A 316 -9.77 -12.58 17.82
CA VAL A 316 -9.14 -12.00 16.63
C VAL A 316 -9.45 -12.83 15.39
N HIS A 317 -9.39 -12.23 14.20
CA HIS A 317 -9.66 -12.92 12.93
C HIS A 317 -8.50 -13.82 12.44
N THR A 318 -7.41 -13.90 13.19
CA THR A 318 -6.22 -14.70 12.87
C THR A 318 -6.27 -16.04 13.60
N PHE A 319 -6.18 -17.14 12.87
CA PHE A 319 -6.23 -18.51 13.40
C PHE A 319 -5.02 -19.31 12.93
N ASP A 320 -4.47 -20.19 13.78
CA ASP A 320 -3.56 -21.24 13.32
C ASP A 320 -4.42 -22.35 12.68
N ALA A 321 -4.27 -22.56 11.38
CA ALA A 321 -5.10 -23.51 10.63
C ALA A 321 -4.91 -24.96 11.06
N ARG A 322 -3.81 -25.30 11.74
CA ARG A 322 -3.53 -26.66 12.25
C ARG A 322 -4.31 -26.98 13.52
N THR A 323 -4.54 -25.98 14.36
CA THR A 323 -5.20 -26.15 15.65
C THR A 323 -6.62 -25.58 15.65
N GLY A 324 -6.95 -24.72 14.69
CA GLY A 324 -8.19 -23.99 14.63
C GLY A 324 -8.36 -22.93 15.73
N ALA A 325 -7.36 -22.72 16.55
CA ALA A 325 -7.42 -21.77 17.65
C ALA A 325 -7.17 -20.33 17.16
N PRO A 326 -7.89 -19.34 17.71
CA PRO A 326 -7.53 -17.94 17.55
C PRO A 326 -6.13 -17.70 18.13
N VAL A 327 -5.29 -16.96 17.41
CA VAL A 327 -3.91 -16.69 17.85
C VAL A 327 -3.88 -15.60 18.90
N ILE A 328 -3.51 -15.96 20.12
CA ILE A 328 -3.23 -15.02 21.21
C ILE A 328 -1.72 -14.76 21.21
N SER A 329 -1.31 -13.55 20.86
CA SER A 329 0.09 -13.16 20.75
C SER A 329 0.26 -11.71 21.17
N ASN A 330 1.45 -11.32 21.64
CA ASN A 330 1.82 -9.92 21.86
C ASN A 330 2.26 -9.19 20.59
N LEU A 331 2.42 -9.88 19.45
CA LEU A 331 2.66 -9.26 18.16
C LEU A 331 1.44 -8.45 17.73
N LEU A 332 1.64 -7.14 17.50
CA LEU A 332 0.57 -6.19 17.19
C LEU A 332 0.41 -5.99 15.70
N SER A 333 1.53 -5.90 14.97
CA SER A 333 1.55 -5.82 13.51
C SER A 333 2.81 -6.39 12.91
N ALA A 334 2.70 -6.84 11.66
CA ALA A 334 3.78 -7.31 10.83
C ALA A 334 3.66 -6.63 9.46
N THR A 335 4.63 -5.78 9.13
CA THR A 335 4.81 -5.22 7.79
C THR A 335 5.85 -6.06 7.08
N VAL A 336 5.51 -6.57 5.91
CA VAL A 336 6.41 -7.39 5.09
C VAL A 336 6.61 -6.73 3.74
N VAL A 337 7.86 -6.72 3.27
CA VAL A 337 8.25 -6.37 1.91
C VAL A 337 8.70 -7.64 1.20
N ALA A 338 8.08 -7.95 0.07
CA ALA A 338 8.35 -9.15 -0.72
C ALA A 338 8.43 -8.80 -2.22
N ARG A 339 8.69 -9.80 -3.06
CA ARG A 339 8.74 -9.62 -4.51
C ARG A 339 7.40 -9.15 -5.09
N THR A 340 6.28 -9.61 -4.53
CA THR A 340 4.92 -9.23 -4.96
C THR A 340 4.09 -8.77 -3.75
N ALA A 341 3.06 -7.97 -3.99
CA ALA A 341 2.17 -7.52 -2.92
C ALA A 341 1.33 -8.69 -2.35
N ALA A 342 0.96 -9.67 -3.18
CA ALA A 342 0.29 -10.89 -2.73
C ALA A 342 1.15 -11.71 -1.75
N GLN A 343 2.46 -11.82 -2.01
CA GLN A 343 3.38 -12.48 -1.08
C GLN A 343 3.51 -11.68 0.21
N ALA A 344 3.68 -10.37 0.13
CA ALA A 344 3.79 -9.50 1.31
C ALA A 344 2.56 -9.62 2.22
N ASP A 345 1.35 -9.62 1.65
CA ASP A 345 0.06 -9.76 2.34
C ASP A 345 -0.04 -11.11 3.06
N ALA A 346 0.22 -12.21 2.34
CA ALA A 346 0.15 -13.56 2.89
C ALA A 346 1.23 -13.82 3.96
N TYR A 347 2.49 -13.38 3.77
CA TYR A 347 3.54 -13.52 4.78
C TYR A 347 3.30 -12.60 5.99
N GLY A 348 2.72 -11.42 5.80
CA GLY A 348 2.27 -10.57 6.91
C GLY A 348 1.25 -11.30 7.79
N THR A 349 0.26 -11.95 7.17
CA THR A 349 -0.71 -12.80 7.88
C THR A 349 -0.02 -14.00 8.55
N LEU A 350 0.92 -14.68 7.88
CA LEU A 350 1.68 -15.78 8.46
C LEU A 350 2.44 -15.34 9.71
N CYS A 351 3.10 -14.18 9.70
CA CYS A 351 3.76 -13.64 10.90
C CYS A 351 2.78 -13.44 12.05
N MET A 352 1.57 -12.92 11.76
CA MET A 352 0.54 -12.78 12.79
C MET A 352 0.08 -14.13 13.36
N VAL A 353 0.07 -15.20 12.54
CA VAL A 353 -0.24 -16.57 12.97
C VAL A 353 0.90 -17.16 13.81
N MET A 354 2.15 -16.99 13.40
CA MET A 354 3.33 -17.51 14.12
C MET A 354 3.57 -16.80 15.46
N GLY A 355 3.17 -15.53 15.57
CA GLY A 355 3.56 -14.67 16.69
C GLY A 355 5.03 -14.26 16.62
N LEU A 356 5.52 -13.50 17.62
CA LEU A 356 6.80 -12.78 17.54
C LEU A 356 8.00 -13.71 17.31
N ASN A 357 8.26 -14.63 18.24
CA ASN A 357 9.52 -15.39 18.25
C ASN A 357 9.67 -16.32 17.05
N GLU A 358 8.58 -16.94 16.61
CA GLU A 358 8.62 -17.82 15.45
C GLU A 358 8.71 -16.99 14.15
N SER A 359 8.06 -15.84 14.08
CA SER A 359 8.21 -14.92 12.95
C SER A 359 9.66 -14.46 12.77
N ILE A 360 10.34 -14.12 13.85
CA ILE A 360 11.76 -13.71 13.79
C ILE A 360 12.59 -14.87 13.21
N ARG A 361 12.49 -16.09 13.77
CA ARG A 361 13.24 -17.24 13.25
C ARG A 361 12.93 -17.58 11.79
N PHE A 362 11.66 -17.47 11.41
CA PHE A 362 11.24 -17.70 10.03
C PHE A 362 11.85 -16.65 9.10
N LEU A 363 11.77 -15.37 9.45
CA LEU A 363 12.30 -14.26 8.64
C LEU A 363 13.83 -14.29 8.53
N GLU A 364 14.54 -14.68 9.59
CA GLU A 364 15.99 -14.87 9.56
C GLU A 364 16.43 -15.96 8.58
N SER A 365 15.57 -16.96 8.32
CA SER A 365 15.80 -18.00 7.31
C SER A 365 15.42 -17.58 5.89
N ARG A 366 14.84 -16.37 5.69
CA ARG A 366 14.26 -15.91 4.43
C ARG A 366 14.83 -14.54 4.01
N PRO A 367 16.04 -14.52 3.42
CA PRO A 367 16.69 -13.27 2.98
C PRO A 367 15.97 -12.57 1.81
N ASP A 368 14.98 -13.22 1.20
CA ASP A 368 14.11 -12.65 0.17
C ASP A 368 12.94 -11.82 0.74
N LEU A 369 12.71 -11.89 2.04
CA LEU A 369 11.68 -11.15 2.76
C LEU A 369 12.30 -10.12 3.70
N GLU A 370 11.76 -8.89 3.66
CA GLU A 370 12.10 -7.88 4.65
C GLU A 370 10.90 -7.62 5.54
N ALA A 371 11.12 -7.45 6.84
CA ALA A 371 10.01 -7.28 7.76
C ALA A 371 10.27 -6.26 8.87
N TYR A 372 9.19 -5.58 9.25
CA TYR A 372 9.09 -4.70 10.40
C TYR A 372 7.98 -5.23 11.31
N LEU A 373 8.36 -5.72 12.49
CA LEU A 373 7.44 -6.26 13.48
C LEU A 373 7.27 -5.28 14.63
N VAL A 374 6.04 -5.11 15.11
CA VAL A 374 5.75 -4.32 16.31
C VAL A 374 5.01 -5.19 17.31
N TRP A 375 5.48 -5.22 18.55
CA TRP A 375 4.84 -5.98 19.63
C TRP A 375 4.76 -5.18 20.93
N SER A 376 3.95 -5.68 21.87
CA SER A 376 3.86 -5.16 23.23
C SER A 376 4.73 -6.01 24.17
N ASP A 377 5.61 -5.37 24.95
CA ASP A 377 6.30 -6.04 26.05
C ASP A 377 5.35 -6.27 27.25
N ASP A 378 5.82 -6.97 28.28
CA ASP A 378 5.03 -7.30 29.47
C ASP A 378 4.58 -6.06 30.26
N ARG A 379 5.18 -4.90 30.02
CA ARG A 379 4.82 -3.60 30.62
C ARG A 379 3.87 -2.81 29.73
N GLY A 380 3.46 -3.35 28.59
CA GLY A 380 2.62 -2.68 27.62
C GLY A 380 3.34 -1.69 26.68
N ASN A 381 4.69 -1.62 26.73
CA ASN A 381 5.44 -0.74 25.85
C ASN A 381 5.58 -1.35 24.46
N TYR A 382 5.53 -0.51 23.42
CA TYR A 382 5.78 -0.94 22.05
C TYR A 382 7.26 -1.15 21.82
N ARG A 383 7.58 -2.31 21.24
CA ARG A 383 8.91 -2.72 20.81
C ARG A 383 8.88 -3.06 19.34
N THR A 384 10.02 -2.97 18.69
CA THR A 384 10.15 -3.20 17.25
C THR A 384 11.32 -4.12 16.93
N TYR A 385 11.15 -4.93 15.89
CA TYR A 385 12.20 -5.73 15.27
C TYR A 385 12.19 -5.43 13.77
N MET A 386 13.36 -5.33 13.18
CA MET A 386 13.56 -5.21 11.73
C MET A 386 14.54 -6.27 11.26
N THR A 387 14.26 -6.85 10.08
CA THR A 387 15.30 -7.61 9.37
C THR A 387 16.39 -6.65 8.88
N PRO A 388 17.64 -7.12 8.70
CA PRO A 388 18.74 -6.25 8.24
C PRO A 388 18.43 -5.53 6.91
N GLY A 389 17.75 -6.21 5.99
CA GLY A 389 17.33 -5.58 4.75
C GLY A 389 16.23 -4.53 4.94
N MET A 390 15.31 -4.72 5.89
CA MET A 390 14.31 -3.70 6.23
C MET A 390 14.96 -2.43 6.81
N GLU A 391 15.99 -2.56 7.63
CA GLU A 391 16.74 -1.41 8.15
C GLU A 391 17.32 -0.54 7.02
N SER A 392 17.79 -1.18 5.95
CA SER A 392 18.34 -0.50 4.78
C SER A 392 17.27 0.28 3.96
N LEU A 393 15.99 -0.06 4.12
CA LEU A 393 14.87 0.62 3.47
C LEU A 393 14.37 1.84 4.26
N VAL A 394 14.75 1.98 5.54
CA VAL A 394 14.30 3.09 6.38
C VAL A 394 14.84 4.42 5.85
N LEU A 395 13.93 5.39 5.69
CA LEU A 395 14.26 6.74 5.26
C LEU A 395 14.46 7.65 6.47
N GLN A 396 15.55 8.37 6.44
CA GLN A 396 15.86 9.41 7.43
C GLN A 396 14.95 10.64 7.31
#